data_304c27ea13d58c1de9c6564625c4a261
#
_entry.id   304c27ea13d58c1de9c6564625c4a261
#
_cell.length_a   1.000
_cell.length_b   1.000
_cell.length_c   1.000
_cell.angle_alpha   90.00
_cell.angle_beta   90.00
_cell.angle_gamma   90.00
#
_symmetry.space_group_name_H-M   'P 1'
#
loop_
_entity.id
_entity.type
_entity.pdbx_description
1 polymer ?
#
loop_
_entity_poly.entity_id
_entity_poly.type
_entity_poly.pdbx_seq_one_letter_code
_entity_poly.pdbx_strand_id
1 'polypeptide(L)'
;MALIEVNASPERDCGYDKVAEKIYRYPEVSNMYLISGRSEFIVIVKGRTMREVADFVGQKLAPIEGVKGTATYFVLKQYKVEGVIIDQQEDDQERLLVT
;
A
#
# COMPACT_ATOMS: atom_id res chain seq x y z
N MET A 1 7.89 1.09 -3.96
CA MET A 1 6.73 0.50 -3.27
C MET A 1 5.99 1.58 -2.50
N ALA A 2 4.69 1.52 -2.55
CA ALA A 2 3.85 2.45 -1.82
C ALA A 2 2.76 1.70 -1.08
N LEU A 3 2.33 2.31 0.03
CA LEU A 3 1.23 1.82 0.83
C LEU A 3 0.09 2.83 0.69
N ILE A 4 -1.08 2.35 0.31
CA ILE A 4 -2.22 3.22 0.06
C ILE A 4 -3.35 2.83 1.00
N GLU A 5 -3.79 3.80 1.81
CA GLU A 5 -5.01 3.64 2.59
C GLU A 5 -6.18 4.00 1.71
N VAL A 6 -7.18 3.15 1.71
CA VAL A 6 -8.39 3.39 0.91
C VAL A 6 -9.60 3.39 1.84
N ASN A 7 -10.33 4.49 1.80
CA ASN A 7 -11.61 4.59 2.46
C ASN A 7 -12.70 4.24 1.47
N ALA A 8 -13.57 3.33 1.85
CA ALA A 8 -14.59 2.81 0.95
C ALA A 8 -15.93 2.68 1.66
N SER A 9 -16.99 2.70 0.86
CA SER A 9 -18.34 2.43 1.35
C SER A 9 -18.68 0.96 1.11
N PRO A 10 -19.26 0.26 2.10
CA PRO A 10 -19.72 -1.09 1.87
C PRO A 10 -20.93 -1.08 0.94
N GLU A 11 -21.03 -2.12 0.12
CA GLU A 11 -22.22 -2.32 -0.68
C GLU A 11 -23.25 -3.14 0.10
N ARG A 12 -24.51 -2.91 -0.21
CA ARG A 12 -25.62 -3.43 0.56
C ARG A 12 -25.58 -4.95 0.73
N ASP A 13 -25.29 -5.67 -0.34
CA ASP A 13 -25.35 -7.14 -0.35
C ASP A 13 -23.98 -7.81 -0.23
N CYS A 14 -22.93 -7.11 -0.57
CA CYS A 14 -21.60 -7.70 -0.72
C CYS A 14 -20.57 -7.11 0.25
N GLY A 15 -20.98 -6.17 1.09
CA GLY A 15 -20.03 -5.49 1.96
C GLY A 15 -18.97 -4.78 1.14
N TYR A 16 -17.71 -5.11 1.40
CA TYR A 16 -16.59 -4.48 0.71
C TYR A 16 -16.03 -5.31 -0.45
N ASP A 17 -16.58 -6.49 -0.69
CA ASP A 17 -15.95 -7.45 -1.62
C ASP A 17 -15.90 -6.94 -3.05
N LYS A 18 -16.94 -6.25 -3.50
CA LYS A 18 -16.95 -5.72 -4.86
C LYS A 18 -15.92 -4.62 -5.07
N VAL A 19 -15.82 -3.71 -4.12
CA VAL A 19 -14.82 -2.65 -4.20
C VAL A 19 -13.43 -3.26 -4.17
N ALA A 20 -13.23 -4.21 -3.27
CA ALA A 20 -11.95 -4.89 -3.16
C ALA A 20 -11.55 -5.56 -4.48
N GLU A 21 -12.50 -6.25 -5.12
CA GLU A 21 -12.22 -6.94 -6.38
C GLU A 21 -11.78 -5.96 -7.47
N LYS A 22 -12.43 -4.82 -7.56
CA LYS A 22 -12.05 -3.81 -8.54
C LYS A 22 -10.63 -3.31 -8.33
N ILE A 23 -10.15 -3.32 -7.10
CA ILE A 23 -8.81 -2.85 -6.76
C ILE A 23 -7.78 -3.94 -6.99
N TYR A 24 -7.99 -5.14 -6.42
CA TYR A 24 -6.94 -6.15 -6.45
C TYR A 24 -6.72 -6.78 -7.82
N ARG A 25 -7.61 -6.54 -8.75
CA ARG A 25 -7.41 -7.04 -10.12
C ARG A 25 -6.36 -6.28 -10.89
N TYR A 26 -6.01 -5.08 -10.45
CA TYR A 26 -4.95 -4.34 -11.10
C TYR A 26 -3.59 -5.00 -10.83
N PRO A 27 -2.78 -5.22 -11.89
CA PRO A 27 -1.48 -5.87 -11.70
C PRO A 27 -0.50 -5.06 -10.85
N GLU A 28 -0.71 -3.77 -10.72
CA GLU A 28 0.12 -2.92 -9.88
C GLU A 28 -0.05 -3.25 -8.39
N VAL A 29 -1.17 -3.84 -8.02
CA VAL A 29 -1.45 -4.19 -6.62
C VAL A 29 -0.77 -5.51 -6.28
N SER A 30 0.17 -5.47 -5.36
CA SER A 30 0.86 -6.69 -4.94
C SER A 30 0.19 -7.34 -3.73
N ASN A 31 -0.38 -6.53 -2.86
CA ASN A 31 -1.07 -7.02 -1.66
C ASN A 31 -2.22 -6.09 -1.34
N MET A 32 -3.26 -6.65 -0.76
CA MET A 32 -4.41 -5.87 -0.32
C MET A 32 -5.01 -6.51 0.92
N TYR A 33 -5.35 -5.69 1.89
CA TYR A 33 -5.88 -6.15 3.16
C TYR A 33 -7.08 -5.32 3.57
N LEU A 34 -8.09 -5.98 4.12
CA LEU A 34 -9.15 -5.30 4.84
C LEU A 34 -8.68 -5.20 6.29
N ILE A 35 -8.68 -4.00 6.83
CA ILE A 35 -8.14 -3.77 8.17
C ILE A 35 -9.21 -3.24 9.12
N SER A 36 -8.97 -3.44 10.39
CA SER A 36 -9.76 -2.80 11.44
C SER A 36 -9.04 -1.52 11.84
N GLY A 37 -9.53 -0.39 11.36
CA GLY A 37 -8.86 0.87 11.64
C GLY A 37 -9.59 2.03 11.00
N ARG A 38 -8.87 3.13 10.84
CA ARG A 38 -9.43 4.34 10.30
C ARG A 38 -9.85 4.19 8.84
N SER A 39 -9.09 3.43 8.09
CA SER A 39 -9.38 3.15 6.68
C SER A 39 -9.83 1.71 6.55
N GLU A 40 -10.60 1.40 5.51
CA GLU A 40 -11.08 0.06 5.27
C GLU A 40 -10.01 -0.85 4.69
N PHE A 41 -9.23 -0.34 3.74
CA PHE A 41 -8.24 -1.16 3.06
C PHE A 41 -6.84 -0.57 3.16
N ILE A 42 -5.86 -1.47 3.18
CA ILE A 42 -4.47 -1.14 2.92
C ILE A 42 -4.07 -1.87 1.65
N VAL A 43 -3.55 -1.11 0.69
CA VAL A 43 -3.14 -1.64 -0.61
C VAL A 43 -1.65 -1.39 -0.79
N ILE A 44 -0.92 -2.44 -1.12
CA ILE A 44 0.51 -2.33 -1.41
C ILE A 44 0.66 -2.32 -2.92
N VAL A 45 1.30 -1.28 -3.44
CA VAL A 45 1.46 -1.07 -4.87
C VAL A 45 2.93 -1.02 -5.22
N LYS A 46 3.28 -1.72 -6.28
CA LYS A 46 4.62 -1.67 -6.85
C LYS A 46 4.65 -0.62 -7.95
N GLY A 47 5.67 0.21 -7.91
CA GLY A 47 5.89 1.22 -8.93
C GLY A 47 7.35 1.59 -8.91
N ARG A 48 7.90 1.95 -10.07
CA ARG A 48 9.31 2.33 -10.15
C ARG A 48 9.55 3.74 -9.65
N THR A 49 8.55 4.60 -9.80
CA THR A 49 8.68 6.00 -9.43
C THR A 49 7.46 6.43 -8.63
N MET A 50 7.64 7.51 -7.88
CA MET A 50 6.53 8.12 -7.16
C MET A 50 5.43 8.57 -8.12
N ARG A 51 5.83 9.03 -9.30
CA ARG A 51 4.88 9.49 -10.31
C ARG A 51 4.01 8.35 -10.83
N GLU A 52 4.60 7.19 -11.07
CA GLU A 52 3.82 6.02 -11.49
C GLU A 52 2.75 5.66 -10.45
N VAL A 53 3.14 5.67 -9.18
CA VAL A 53 2.20 5.37 -8.11
C VAL A 53 1.10 6.43 -8.02
N ALA A 54 1.47 7.69 -8.08
CA ALA A 54 0.51 8.79 -8.03
C ALA A 54 -0.47 8.72 -9.20
N ASP A 55 0.02 8.43 -10.39
CA ASP A 55 -0.83 8.26 -11.57
C ASP A 55 -1.78 7.09 -11.41
N PHE A 56 -1.29 5.98 -10.90
CA PHE A 56 -2.12 4.81 -10.64
C PHE A 56 -3.26 5.14 -9.67
N VAL A 57 -2.94 5.81 -8.57
CA VAL A 57 -3.96 6.17 -7.59
C VAL A 57 -4.97 7.13 -8.20
N GLY A 58 -4.51 8.17 -8.88
CA GLY A 58 -5.41 9.19 -9.42
C GLY A 58 -6.25 8.70 -10.58
N GLN A 59 -5.70 7.86 -11.43
CA GLN A 59 -6.38 7.42 -12.64
C GLN A 59 -7.16 6.11 -12.47
N LYS A 60 -6.73 5.25 -11.58
CA LYS A 60 -7.31 3.91 -11.45
C LYS A 60 -8.01 3.66 -10.12
N LEU A 61 -7.44 4.10 -9.01
CA LEU A 61 -8.05 3.84 -7.70
C LEU A 61 -9.12 4.86 -7.33
N ALA A 62 -8.78 6.13 -7.40
CA ALA A 62 -9.70 7.17 -6.95
C ALA A 62 -11.03 7.19 -7.70
N PRO A 63 -11.07 6.90 -9.02
CA PRO A 63 -12.34 6.89 -9.76
C PRO A 63 -13.23 5.70 -9.48
N ILE A 64 -12.76 4.67 -8.80
CA ILE A 64 -13.58 3.47 -8.56
C ILE A 64 -14.80 3.84 -7.72
N GLU A 65 -15.98 3.41 -8.19
CA GLU A 65 -17.20 3.61 -7.44
C GLU A 65 -17.11 2.88 -6.12
N GLY A 66 -17.43 3.59 -5.03
CA GLY A 66 -17.30 3.07 -3.68
C GLY A 66 -16.06 3.51 -2.96
N VAL A 67 -15.07 4.01 -3.68
CA VAL A 67 -13.87 4.59 -3.06
C VAL A 67 -14.16 6.02 -2.68
N LYS A 68 -14.09 6.33 -1.40
CA LYS A 68 -14.38 7.67 -0.87
C LYS A 68 -13.14 8.53 -0.81
N GLY A 69 -12.00 7.94 -0.55
CA GLY A 69 -10.76 8.67 -0.41
C GLY A 69 -9.57 7.75 -0.36
N THR A 70 -8.41 8.31 -0.63
CA THR A 70 -7.16 7.57 -0.60
C THR A 70 -6.08 8.42 0.07
N ALA A 71 -5.13 7.75 0.70
CA ALA A 71 -3.94 8.40 1.23
C ALA A 71 -2.75 7.53 0.84
N THR A 72 -1.77 8.12 0.19
CA THR A 72 -0.62 7.39 -0.34
C THR A 72 0.61 7.70 0.50
N TYR A 73 1.29 6.63 0.92
CA TYR A 73 2.54 6.71 1.65
C TYR A 73 3.61 5.98 0.86
N PHE A 74 4.72 6.65 0.59
CA PHE A 74 5.82 6.02 -0.12
C PHE A 74 6.77 5.38 0.90
N VAL A 75 7.17 4.15 0.62
CA VAL A 75 8.14 3.47 1.45
C VAL A 75 9.52 4.03 1.11
N LEU A 76 10.12 4.70 2.06
CA LEU A 76 11.43 5.34 1.84
C LEU A 76 12.57 4.36 2.06
N LYS A 77 12.40 3.44 2.99
CA LYS A 77 13.45 2.48 3.31
C LYS A 77 12.82 1.25 3.95
N GLN A 78 13.33 0.10 3.62
CA GLN A 78 12.92 -1.15 4.24
C GLN A 78 14.00 -1.61 5.21
N TYR A 79 13.63 -1.82 6.45
CA TYR A 79 14.56 -2.32 7.45
C TYR A 79 14.50 -3.83 7.61
N LYS A 80 13.30 -4.36 7.51
CA LYS A 80 13.07 -5.79 7.68
C LYS A 80 11.86 -6.21 6.86
N VAL A 81 11.97 -7.31 6.14
CA VAL A 81 10.89 -7.78 5.28
C VAL A 81 10.73 -9.28 5.50
N GLU A 82 9.52 -9.70 5.86
CA GLU A 82 9.19 -11.10 6.08
C GLU A 82 10.18 -11.81 6.99
N GLY A 83 10.56 -11.15 8.07
CA GLY A 83 11.49 -11.70 9.04
C GLY A 83 12.96 -11.56 8.67
N VAL A 84 13.26 -11.03 7.49
CA VAL A 84 14.63 -10.88 7.02
C VAL A 84 15.08 -9.44 7.20
N ILE A 85 16.22 -9.25 7.85
CA ILE A 85 16.81 -7.93 8.06
C ILE A 85 17.48 -7.49 6.76
N ILE A 86 16.97 -6.38 6.20
CA ILE A 86 17.45 -5.85 4.92
C ILE A 86 18.61 -4.87 5.12
N ASP A 87 18.58 -4.12 6.19
CA ASP A 87 19.50 -3.02 6.46
C ASP A 87 20.72 -3.45 7.26
N GLN A 88 21.12 -4.70 7.13
CA GLN A 88 22.15 -5.29 7.97
C GLN A 88 23.52 -4.64 7.80
N GLN A 89 23.88 -4.30 6.57
CA GLN A 89 25.20 -3.71 6.31
C GLN A 89 25.37 -2.35 6.98
N GLU A 90 24.32 -1.52 6.91
CA GLU A 90 24.36 -0.21 7.56
C GLU A 90 24.43 -0.36 9.06
N ASP A 91 23.68 -1.30 9.62
CA ASP A 91 23.72 -1.58 11.04
C ASP A 91 25.10 -2.00 11.49
N ASP A 92 25.74 -2.86 10.72
CA ASP A 92 27.08 -3.31 11.04
C ASP A 92 28.07 -2.17 11.03
N GLN A 93 27.96 -1.27 10.04
CA GLN A 93 28.81 -0.10 9.96
C GLN A 93 28.58 0.84 11.15
N GLU A 94 27.34 1.05 11.50
CA GLU A 94 27.01 1.89 12.65
C GLU A 94 27.56 1.31 13.93
N ARG A 95 27.45 0.01 14.10
CA ARG A 95 27.98 -0.63 15.28
C ARG A 95 29.49 -0.49 15.38
N LEU A 96 30.16 -0.60 14.25
CA LEU A 96 31.61 -0.41 14.21
C LEU A 96 32.01 1.01 14.59
N LEU A 97 31.20 1.97 14.19
CA LEU A 97 31.47 3.36 14.50
C LEU A 97 31.20 3.69 15.97
N VAL A 98 30.20 3.05 16.53
CA VAL A 98 29.79 3.30 17.91
C VAL A 98 30.68 2.57 18.91
N THR A 99 31.09 1.39 18.56
CA THR A 99 31.91 0.57 19.45
C THR A 99 33.39 0.81 19.25
#